data_4b1f8fe15ff1985702dd42c3e3156212
#
_entry.id   4b1f8fe15ff1985702dd42c3e3156212
#
_cell.length_a   1.000
_cell.length_b   1.000
_cell.length_c   1.000
_cell.angle_alpha   90.00
_cell.angle_beta   90.00
_cell.angle_gamma   90.00
#
_symmetry.space_group_name_H-M   'P 1'
#
loop_
_entity.id
_entity.type
_entity.pdbx_description
1 polymer ?
#
loop_
_entity_poly.entity_id
_entity_poly.type
_entity_poly.pdbx_seq_one_letter_code
_entity_poly.pdbx_strand_id
1 'polypeptide(L)'
;SCTTNAIVPLLDLLDREVGIEQAMLTTLHSVMNDQPLIDGYHHDDLRRTRSAMQSIIPVSTGLARGVERLLPQLAGRVQAKAIRVPTTNVSAIDLTISTQRPVSAHSINALLANAARGPLKKLVAYSEAAHASIDFNHDPHSAIVDGSQTRTSGTHLVNLFVWFDNEWGFANRMLEVADHWSRLWPTR
;
A
#
# COMPACT_ATOMS: atom_id res chain seq x y z
N SER A 1 8.70 1.69 6.37
CA SER A 1 7.24 1.53 6.34
C SER A 1 6.83 0.64 5.18
N CYS A 2 6.25 -0.51 5.51
CA CYS A 2 5.73 -1.47 4.52
C CYS A 2 4.64 -0.85 3.64
N THR A 3 3.75 -0.06 4.23
CA THR A 3 2.68 0.62 3.48
C THR A 3 3.23 1.70 2.54
N THR A 4 4.26 2.46 2.96
CA THR A 4 4.95 3.40 2.08
C THR A 4 5.62 2.68 0.91
N ASN A 5 6.28 1.55 1.17
CA ASN A 5 6.87 0.69 0.15
C ASN A 5 5.83 0.21 -0.88
N ALA A 6 4.63 -0.15 -0.43
CA ALA A 6 3.55 -0.60 -1.31
C ALA A 6 2.99 0.53 -2.19
N ILE A 7 2.73 1.71 -1.59
CA ILE A 7 1.90 2.72 -2.26
C ILE A 7 2.68 3.73 -3.10
N VAL A 8 3.94 4.02 -2.76
CA VAL A 8 4.72 5.07 -3.44
C VAL A 8 4.89 4.82 -4.94
N PRO A 9 5.21 3.61 -5.41
CA PRO A 9 5.31 3.35 -6.85
C PRO A 9 4.00 3.59 -7.61
N LEU A 10 2.87 3.31 -6.97
CA LEU A 10 1.55 3.53 -7.56
C LEU A 10 1.18 5.02 -7.59
N LEU A 11 1.43 5.74 -6.50
CA LEU A 11 1.17 7.19 -6.45
C LEU A 11 2.05 7.96 -7.44
N ASP A 12 3.32 7.59 -7.58
CA ASP A 12 4.22 8.22 -8.56
C ASP A 12 3.73 7.99 -9.99
N LEU A 13 3.33 6.76 -10.32
CA LEU A 13 2.77 6.44 -11.63
C LEU A 13 1.48 7.23 -11.90
N LEU A 14 0.52 7.19 -10.96
CA LEU A 14 -0.77 7.83 -11.13
C LEU A 14 -0.65 9.36 -11.22
N ASP A 15 0.24 9.96 -10.42
CA ASP A 15 0.47 11.40 -10.48
C ASP A 15 1.02 11.84 -11.84
N ARG A 16 1.99 11.11 -12.39
CA ARG A 16 2.54 11.39 -13.72
C ARG A 16 1.52 11.22 -14.84
N GLU A 17 0.70 10.18 -14.78
CA GLU A 17 -0.17 9.80 -15.89
C GLU A 17 -1.52 10.51 -15.87
N VAL A 18 -2.11 10.72 -14.69
CA VAL A 18 -3.46 11.30 -14.57
C VAL A 18 -3.52 12.56 -13.69
N GLY A 19 -2.44 12.84 -12.96
CA GLY A 19 -2.36 13.94 -12.00
C GLY A 19 -3.20 13.64 -10.75
N ILE A 20 -2.60 13.77 -9.57
CA ILE A 20 -3.32 13.60 -8.29
C ILE A 20 -3.60 14.99 -7.70
N GLU A 21 -4.87 15.33 -7.54
CA GLU A 21 -5.25 16.54 -6.81
C GLU A 21 -5.27 16.29 -5.31
N GLN A 22 -5.90 15.20 -4.90
CA GLN A 22 -5.99 14.76 -3.50
C GLN A 22 -6.04 13.24 -3.41
N ALA A 23 -5.52 12.69 -2.32
CA ALA A 23 -5.55 11.27 -2.04
C ALA A 23 -5.90 11.00 -0.57
N MET A 24 -6.74 10.01 -0.36
CA MET A 24 -7.08 9.46 0.95
C MET A 24 -6.75 7.96 0.96
N LEU A 25 -5.93 7.53 1.92
CA LEU A 25 -5.56 6.13 2.07
C LEU A 25 -6.06 5.57 3.40
N THR A 26 -6.64 4.40 3.33
CA THR A 26 -6.90 3.58 4.52
C THR A 26 -6.13 2.28 4.40
N THR A 27 -5.16 2.05 5.29
CA THR A 27 -4.51 0.76 5.38
C THR A 27 -5.31 -0.17 6.29
N LEU A 28 -5.74 -1.30 5.75
CA LEU A 28 -6.23 -2.45 6.51
C LEU A 28 -5.02 -3.34 6.79
N HIS A 29 -4.46 -3.23 7.97
CA HIS A 29 -3.17 -3.85 8.28
C HIS A 29 -3.36 -5.11 9.11
N SER A 30 -2.69 -6.19 8.72
CA SER A 30 -2.60 -7.41 9.52
C SER A 30 -2.05 -7.13 10.92
N VAL A 31 -2.23 -8.06 11.83
CA VAL A 31 -1.73 -7.95 13.20
C VAL A 31 -0.21 -7.78 13.23
N MET A 32 0.28 -7.11 14.25
CA MET A 32 1.71 -6.85 14.45
C MET A 32 2.13 -7.32 15.84
N ASN A 33 3.42 -7.59 16.01
CA ASN A 33 4.02 -8.05 17.26
C ASN A 33 3.87 -7.07 18.44
N ASP A 34 3.56 -5.80 18.16
CA ASP A 34 3.30 -4.76 19.17
C ASP A 34 1.87 -4.79 19.73
N GLN A 35 1.07 -5.78 19.33
CA GLN A 35 -0.32 -5.93 19.74
C GLN A 35 -0.50 -7.14 20.68
N PRO A 36 -1.31 -7.01 21.78
CA PRO A 36 -1.58 -8.12 22.67
C PRO A 36 -2.49 -9.17 22.03
N LEU A 37 -2.31 -10.44 22.38
CA LEU A 37 -3.19 -11.53 21.95
C LEU A 37 -4.56 -11.46 22.62
N ILE A 38 -4.57 -11.07 23.91
CA ILE A 38 -5.78 -10.83 24.71
C ILE A 38 -5.76 -9.39 25.21
N ASP A 39 -6.91 -8.88 25.63
CA ASP A 39 -6.97 -7.55 26.23
C ASP A 39 -5.95 -7.43 27.37
N GLY A 40 -5.13 -6.40 27.33
CA GLY A 40 -4.02 -6.19 28.25
C GLY A 40 -3.86 -4.73 28.62
N TYR A 41 -2.78 -4.40 29.32
CA TYR A 41 -2.49 -3.02 29.74
C TYR A 41 -1.55 -2.33 28.75
N HIS A 42 -1.81 -1.03 28.49
CA HIS A 42 -0.93 -0.17 27.72
C HIS A 42 -0.93 1.24 28.34
N HIS A 43 0.26 1.83 28.47
CA HIS A 43 0.44 3.10 29.20
C HIS A 43 -0.18 4.32 28.47
N ASP A 44 -0.07 4.39 27.13
CA ASP A 44 -0.26 5.62 26.40
C ASP A 44 -1.46 5.60 25.44
N ASP A 45 -1.95 4.41 25.07
CA ASP A 45 -3.02 4.28 24.08
C ASP A 45 -3.99 3.15 24.46
N LEU A 46 -5.21 3.56 24.87
CA LEU A 46 -6.26 2.62 25.25
C LEU A 46 -6.69 1.68 24.11
N ARG A 47 -6.51 2.06 22.85
CA ARG A 47 -6.80 1.19 21.73
C ARG A 47 -5.81 0.03 21.63
N ARG A 48 -4.56 0.24 22.07
CA ARG A 48 -3.53 -0.79 22.11
C ARG A 48 -3.68 -1.79 23.27
N THR A 49 -4.64 -1.58 24.15
CA THR A 49 -4.99 -2.54 25.18
C THR A 49 -5.84 -3.69 24.65
N ARG A 50 -6.38 -3.57 23.46
CA ARG A 50 -7.37 -4.51 22.92
C ARG A 50 -6.70 -5.64 22.14
N SER A 51 -7.31 -6.82 22.24
CA SER A 51 -6.87 -8.04 21.55
C SER A 51 -6.78 -7.84 20.04
N ALA A 52 -5.62 -8.16 19.47
CA ALA A 52 -5.34 -8.09 18.05
C ALA A 52 -6.27 -8.96 17.20
N MET A 53 -6.64 -10.13 17.71
CA MET A 53 -7.42 -11.13 16.97
C MET A 53 -8.94 -10.99 17.15
N GLN A 54 -9.38 -10.09 18.02
CA GLN A 54 -10.81 -9.90 18.31
C GLN A 54 -11.31 -8.47 18.03
N SER A 55 -10.42 -7.59 17.56
CA SER A 55 -10.75 -6.18 17.45
C SER A 55 -10.26 -5.56 16.15
N ILE A 56 -11.05 -4.64 15.60
CA ILE A 56 -10.63 -3.70 14.58
C ILE A 56 -10.11 -2.45 15.28
N ILE A 57 -8.83 -2.12 15.12
CA ILE A 57 -8.14 -1.12 15.94
C ILE A 57 -7.57 -0.01 15.06
N PRO A 58 -8.15 1.21 15.09
CA PRO A 58 -7.51 2.37 14.48
C PRO A 58 -6.19 2.70 15.20
N VAL A 59 -5.13 2.92 14.44
CA VAL A 59 -3.80 3.26 14.97
C VAL A 59 -3.22 4.47 14.25
N SER A 60 -2.28 5.15 14.90
CA SER A 60 -1.54 6.24 14.29
C SER A 60 -0.64 5.72 13.15
N THR A 61 -0.43 6.55 12.14
CA THR A 61 0.47 6.23 11.03
C THR A 61 1.24 7.45 10.56
N GLY A 62 2.51 7.25 10.23
CA GLY A 62 3.35 8.25 9.59
C GLY A 62 3.33 8.18 8.05
N LEU A 63 2.37 7.45 7.47
CA LEU A 63 2.33 7.16 6.03
C LEU A 63 2.31 8.43 5.18
N ALA A 64 1.46 9.39 5.48
CA ALA A 64 1.38 10.65 4.71
C ALA A 64 2.74 11.36 4.65
N ARG A 65 3.40 11.52 5.80
CA ARG A 65 4.77 12.10 5.86
C ARG A 65 5.80 11.26 5.10
N GLY A 66 5.66 9.94 5.12
CA GLY A 66 6.50 9.03 4.33
C GLY A 66 6.35 9.26 2.83
N VAL A 67 5.12 9.41 2.35
CA VAL A 67 4.80 9.73 0.95
C VAL A 67 5.37 11.10 0.58
N GLU A 68 5.10 12.14 1.35
CA GLU A 68 5.58 13.51 1.09
C GLU A 68 7.11 13.61 1.01
N ARG A 69 7.82 12.83 1.82
CA ARG A 69 9.28 12.78 1.78
C ARG A 69 9.82 12.18 0.49
N LEU A 70 9.13 11.21 -0.11
CA LEU A 70 9.55 10.51 -1.32
C LEU A 70 8.97 11.12 -2.59
N LEU A 71 7.79 11.71 -2.50
CA LEU A 71 7.05 12.39 -3.56
C LEU A 71 6.70 13.82 -3.11
N PRO A 72 7.67 14.74 -3.07
CA PRO A 72 7.45 16.11 -2.55
C PRO A 72 6.35 16.89 -3.30
N GLN A 73 6.12 16.56 -4.57
CA GLN A 73 5.06 17.15 -5.38
C GLN A 73 3.65 16.83 -4.83
N LEU A 74 3.50 15.79 -4.02
CA LEU A 74 2.24 15.43 -3.37
C LEU A 74 2.11 15.97 -1.94
N ALA A 75 3.03 16.84 -1.50
CA ALA A 75 2.98 17.42 -0.16
C ALA A 75 1.64 18.15 0.10
N GLY A 76 1.02 17.85 1.24
CA GLY A 76 -0.28 18.40 1.63
C GLY A 76 -1.50 17.81 0.88
N ARG A 77 -1.29 16.96 -0.12
CA ARG A 77 -2.37 16.36 -0.93
C ARG A 77 -2.77 14.96 -0.47
N VAL A 78 -1.97 14.33 0.39
CA VAL A 78 -2.16 12.94 0.82
C VAL A 78 -2.49 12.89 2.29
N GLN A 79 -3.60 12.24 2.64
CA GLN A 79 -3.97 11.91 4.01
C GLN A 79 -4.07 10.39 4.19
N ALA A 80 -3.71 9.90 5.36
CA ALA A 80 -3.67 8.47 5.62
C ALA A 80 -4.16 8.12 7.02
N LYS A 81 -4.82 6.98 7.13
CA LYS A 81 -5.12 6.32 8.40
C LYS A 81 -4.76 4.84 8.31
N ALA A 82 -4.52 4.22 9.44
CA ALA A 82 -4.26 2.79 9.53
C ALA A 82 -5.24 2.13 10.51
N ILE A 83 -5.70 0.96 10.13
CA ILE A 83 -6.62 0.14 10.91
C ILE A 83 -6.03 -1.25 10.99
N ARG A 84 -5.78 -1.74 12.21
CA ARG A 84 -5.42 -3.14 12.44
C ARG A 84 -6.67 -4.00 12.32
N VAL A 85 -6.55 -5.11 11.62
CA VAL A 85 -7.63 -6.09 11.42
C VAL A 85 -7.19 -7.47 11.88
N PRO A 86 -8.10 -8.34 12.33
CA PRO A 86 -7.77 -9.68 12.85
C PRO A 86 -7.38 -10.64 11.70
N THR A 87 -6.26 -10.36 11.06
CA THR A 87 -5.68 -11.14 9.96
C THR A 87 -4.20 -11.36 10.26
N THR A 88 -3.74 -12.59 10.18
CA THR A 88 -2.37 -12.96 10.59
C THR A 88 -1.31 -12.41 9.64
N ASN A 89 -1.57 -12.38 8.35
CA ASN A 89 -0.68 -11.82 7.34
C ASN A 89 -1.46 -11.27 6.14
N VAL A 90 -0.78 -10.53 5.29
CA VAL A 90 -1.28 -9.79 4.13
C VAL A 90 -2.19 -8.64 4.54
N SER A 91 -1.82 -7.48 4.14
CA SER A 91 -2.51 -6.22 4.40
C SER A 91 -3.12 -5.68 3.10
N ALA A 92 -4.01 -4.72 3.22
CA ALA A 92 -4.59 -4.05 2.08
C ALA A 92 -4.57 -2.52 2.24
N ILE A 93 -4.61 -1.82 1.12
CA ILE A 93 -4.79 -0.36 1.06
C ILE A 93 -6.06 -0.10 0.25
N ASP A 94 -6.97 0.63 0.84
CA ASP A 94 -8.07 1.30 0.15
C ASP A 94 -7.62 2.72 -0.17
N LEU A 95 -7.40 3.00 -1.47
CA LEU A 95 -6.89 4.26 -1.97
C LEU A 95 -7.95 4.97 -2.79
N THR A 96 -8.37 6.14 -2.34
CA THR A 96 -9.24 7.04 -3.12
C THR A 96 -8.43 8.26 -3.55
N ILE A 97 -8.47 8.58 -4.85
CA ILE A 97 -7.82 9.77 -5.42
C ILE A 97 -8.80 10.60 -6.26
N SER A 98 -8.68 11.93 -6.20
CA SER A 98 -9.21 12.81 -7.21
C SER A 98 -8.12 13.13 -8.24
N THR A 99 -8.47 13.09 -9.53
CA THR A 99 -7.54 13.19 -10.64
C THR A 99 -7.74 14.47 -11.42
N GLN A 100 -6.64 15.05 -11.94
CA GLN A 100 -6.69 16.24 -12.81
C GLN A 100 -7.26 15.92 -14.19
N ARG A 101 -6.97 14.70 -14.68
CA ARG A 101 -7.46 14.24 -15.99
C ARG A 101 -8.65 13.30 -15.80
N PRO A 102 -9.62 13.33 -16.72
CA PRO A 102 -10.73 12.39 -16.68
C PRO A 102 -10.24 10.93 -16.78
N VAL A 103 -10.84 10.07 -15.99
CA VAL A 103 -10.49 8.64 -15.91
C VAL A 103 -11.75 7.77 -15.92
N SER A 104 -11.55 6.51 -16.26
CA SER A 104 -12.51 5.42 -16.06
C SER A 104 -11.83 4.24 -15.36
N ALA A 105 -12.60 3.35 -14.76
CA ALA A 105 -12.06 2.13 -14.18
C ALA A 105 -11.24 1.33 -15.23
N HIS A 106 -11.74 1.27 -16.46
CA HIS A 106 -11.04 0.60 -17.56
C HIS A 106 -9.68 1.24 -17.89
N SER A 107 -9.63 2.58 -18.02
CA SER A 107 -8.37 3.28 -18.34
C SER A 107 -7.33 3.15 -17.24
N ILE A 108 -7.75 3.23 -15.98
CA ILE A 108 -6.88 3.05 -14.82
C ILE A 108 -6.38 1.61 -14.73
N ASN A 109 -7.26 0.62 -14.90
CA ASN A 109 -6.87 -0.79 -14.90
C ASN A 109 -5.87 -1.10 -16.02
N ALA A 110 -6.10 -0.58 -17.23
CA ALA A 110 -5.18 -0.74 -18.35
C ALA A 110 -3.80 -0.12 -18.05
N LEU A 111 -3.77 1.08 -17.46
CA LEU A 111 -2.54 1.77 -17.04
C LEU A 111 -1.76 0.91 -16.03
N LEU A 112 -2.41 0.46 -14.96
CA LEU A 112 -1.78 -0.31 -13.89
C LEU A 112 -1.33 -1.70 -14.36
N ALA A 113 -2.14 -2.38 -15.17
CA ALA A 113 -1.77 -3.67 -15.77
C ALA A 113 -0.56 -3.56 -16.72
N ASN A 114 -0.47 -2.48 -17.51
CA ASN A 114 0.67 -2.22 -18.37
C ASN A 114 1.93 -1.92 -17.56
N ALA A 115 1.83 -1.11 -16.51
CA ALA A 115 2.95 -0.82 -15.63
C ALA A 115 3.47 -2.08 -14.91
N ALA A 116 2.56 -2.95 -14.44
CA ALA A 116 2.89 -4.21 -13.79
C ALA A 116 3.59 -5.22 -14.74
N ARG A 117 3.27 -5.19 -16.03
CA ARG A 117 3.99 -6.00 -17.05
C ARG A 117 5.28 -5.35 -17.56
N GLY A 118 5.41 -4.05 -17.36
CA GLY A 118 6.50 -3.22 -17.88
C GLY A 118 7.45 -2.70 -16.82
N PRO A 119 7.52 -1.36 -16.62
CA PRO A 119 8.54 -0.73 -15.78
C PRO A 119 8.45 -1.09 -14.30
N LEU A 120 7.28 -1.47 -13.80
CA LEU A 120 7.05 -1.82 -12.41
C LEU A 120 6.93 -3.34 -12.14
N LYS A 121 7.23 -4.19 -13.12
CA LYS A 121 6.98 -5.64 -13.04
C LYS A 121 7.60 -6.37 -11.85
N LYS A 122 8.62 -5.80 -11.21
CA LYS A 122 9.24 -6.38 -10.01
C LYS A 122 8.66 -5.80 -8.71
N LEU A 123 7.98 -4.67 -8.81
CA LEU A 123 7.46 -3.93 -7.67
C LEU A 123 5.95 -4.08 -7.53
N VAL A 124 5.25 -4.15 -8.66
CA VAL A 124 3.79 -4.14 -8.72
C VAL A 124 3.30 -5.33 -9.55
N ALA A 125 2.35 -6.05 -9.01
CA ALA A 125 1.53 -7.02 -9.73
C ALA A 125 0.11 -6.47 -9.95
N TYR A 126 -0.62 -7.09 -10.87
CA TYR A 126 -2.01 -6.75 -11.19
C TYR A 126 -2.81 -8.04 -11.41
N SER A 127 -3.99 -8.11 -10.81
CA SER A 127 -4.92 -9.23 -10.97
C SER A 127 -6.36 -8.75 -11.02
N GLU A 128 -7.20 -9.46 -11.81
CA GLU A 128 -8.65 -9.32 -11.79
C GLU A 128 -9.36 -10.59 -11.28
N ALA A 129 -8.59 -11.57 -10.84
CA ALA A 129 -9.15 -12.80 -10.29
C ALA A 129 -9.73 -12.56 -8.88
N ALA A 130 -10.67 -13.41 -8.50
CA ALA A 130 -11.35 -13.33 -7.20
C ALA A 130 -10.43 -13.85 -6.08
N HIS A 131 -9.54 -12.99 -5.61
CA HIS A 131 -8.60 -13.29 -4.54
C HIS A 131 -9.06 -12.75 -3.18
N ALA A 132 -8.56 -13.39 -2.13
CA ALA A 132 -8.59 -12.91 -0.75
C ALA A 132 -7.15 -12.68 -0.26
N SER A 133 -6.99 -12.02 0.89
CA SER A 133 -5.68 -11.66 1.42
C SER A 133 -4.69 -12.84 1.49
N ILE A 134 -5.16 -14.02 1.91
CA ILE A 134 -4.30 -15.20 2.11
C ILE A 134 -3.64 -15.69 0.80
N ASP A 135 -4.24 -15.42 -0.35
CA ASP A 135 -3.71 -15.83 -1.66
C ASP A 135 -2.41 -15.11 -2.01
N PHE A 136 -2.14 -13.98 -1.37
CA PHE A 136 -0.93 -13.17 -1.56
C PHE A 136 0.12 -13.36 -0.47
N ASN A 137 -0.05 -14.38 0.38
CA ASN A 137 0.95 -14.72 1.39
C ASN A 137 2.28 -15.11 0.72
N HIS A 138 3.37 -14.45 1.11
CA HIS A 138 4.70 -14.56 0.49
C HIS A 138 4.78 -14.11 -0.98
N ASP A 139 3.87 -13.26 -1.43
CA ASP A 139 4.05 -12.60 -2.72
C ASP A 139 5.20 -11.56 -2.62
N PRO A 140 6.23 -11.63 -3.48
CA PRO A 140 7.41 -10.77 -3.39
C PRO A 140 7.18 -9.34 -3.88
N HIS A 141 6.06 -9.04 -4.52
CA HIS A 141 5.77 -7.67 -4.96
C HIS A 141 5.51 -6.73 -3.78
N SER A 142 5.87 -5.47 -3.94
CA SER A 142 5.55 -4.43 -2.96
C SER A 142 4.06 -4.12 -2.90
N ALA A 143 3.36 -4.30 -4.02
CA ALA A 143 1.93 -4.05 -4.16
C ALA A 143 1.32 -4.96 -5.23
N ILE A 144 0.12 -5.45 -4.99
CA ILE A 144 -0.69 -6.18 -5.96
C ILE A 144 -2.01 -5.43 -6.13
N VAL A 145 -2.22 -4.83 -7.31
CA VAL A 145 -3.47 -4.11 -7.59
C VAL A 145 -4.58 -5.12 -7.90
N ASP A 146 -5.68 -5.00 -7.16
CA ASP A 146 -6.91 -5.74 -7.44
C ASP A 146 -7.78 -4.96 -8.43
N GLY A 147 -7.62 -5.24 -9.72
CA GLY A 147 -8.36 -4.57 -10.78
C GLY A 147 -9.86 -4.84 -10.73
N SER A 148 -10.29 -5.96 -10.12
CA SER A 148 -11.70 -6.28 -9.93
C SER A 148 -12.41 -5.32 -8.96
N GLN A 149 -11.64 -4.65 -8.08
CA GLN A 149 -12.14 -3.73 -7.08
C GLN A 149 -12.00 -2.24 -7.48
N THR A 150 -11.44 -1.94 -8.65
CA THR A 150 -11.37 -0.55 -9.13
C THR A 150 -12.77 0.03 -9.34
N ARG A 151 -13.02 1.19 -8.77
CA ARG A 151 -14.29 1.93 -8.88
C ARG A 151 -14.03 3.38 -9.27
N THR A 152 -14.96 3.95 -10.03
CA THR A 152 -14.96 5.38 -10.33
C THR A 152 -16.31 6.00 -9.99
N SER A 153 -16.30 7.24 -9.52
CA SER A 153 -17.50 8.06 -9.34
C SER A 153 -17.31 9.34 -10.14
N GLY A 154 -18.19 9.55 -11.11
CA GLY A 154 -17.93 10.57 -12.14
C GLY A 154 -16.68 10.25 -12.96
N THR A 155 -15.99 11.28 -13.41
CA THR A 155 -14.81 11.15 -14.29
C THR A 155 -13.47 11.48 -13.61
N HIS A 156 -13.49 11.92 -12.35
CA HIS A 156 -12.28 12.39 -11.65
C HIS A 156 -12.07 11.75 -10.28
N LEU A 157 -12.96 10.91 -9.81
CA LEU A 157 -12.78 10.20 -8.55
C LEU A 157 -12.61 8.71 -8.82
N VAL A 158 -11.47 8.14 -8.42
CA VAL A 158 -11.18 6.72 -8.53
C VAL A 158 -10.81 6.14 -7.17
N ASN A 159 -11.31 4.93 -6.92
CA ASN A 159 -10.94 4.12 -5.77
C ASN A 159 -10.26 2.85 -6.26
N LEU A 160 -9.14 2.53 -5.64
CA LEU A 160 -8.31 1.36 -5.91
C LEU A 160 -8.17 0.51 -4.65
N PHE A 161 -8.09 -0.78 -4.84
CA PHE A 161 -7.79 -1.71 -3.78
C PHE A 161 -6.46 -2.42 -4.07
N VAL A 162 -5.56 -2.44 -3.08
CA VAL A 162 -4.19 -2.91 -3.26
C VAL A 162 -3.82 -3.84 -2.12
N TRP A 163 -3.42 -5.06 -2.45
CA TRP A 163 -2.89 -6.04 -1.52
C TRP A 163 -1.38 -5.90 -1.36
N PHE A 164 -0.85 -6.27 -0.21
CA PHE A 164 0.59 -6.40 0.00
C PHE A 164 0.90 -7.31 1.19
N ASP A 165 1.88 -8.21 1.01
CA ASP A 165 2.50 -8.88 2.15
C ASP A 165 3.46 -7.89 2.83
N ASN A 166 3.06 -7.38 3.98
CA ASN A 166 3.76 -6.29 4.65
C ASN A 166 5.16 -6.65 5.14
N GLU A 167 5.45 -7.93 5.33
CA GLU A 167 6.77 -8.41 5.72
C GLU A 167 7.56 -8.89 4.51
N TRP A 168 7.00 -9.80 3.73
CA TRP A 168 7.71 -10.46 2.63
C TRP A 168 8.05 -9.51 1.49
N GLY A 169 7.10 -8.69 1.04
CA GLY A 169 7.34 -7.69 0.00
C GLY A 169 8.42 -6.68 0.41
N PHE A 170 8.41 -6.24 1.67
CA PHE A 170 9.43 -5.33 2.20
C PHE A 170 10.81 -5.99 2.32
N ALA A 171 10.87 -7.24 2.81
CA ALA A 171 12.12 -7.99 2.93
C ALA A 171 12.79 -8.21 1.56
N ASN A 172 12.00 -8.51 0.51
CA ASN A 172 12.51 -8.62 -0.85
C ASN A 172 13.14 -7.30 -1.34
N ARG A 173 12.52 -6.15 -1.05
CA ARG A 173 13.10 -4.83 -1.39
C ARG A 173 14.39 -4.56 -0.65
N MET A 174 14.49 -4.94 0.62
CA MET A 174 15.74 -4.80 1.38
C MET A 174 16.87 -5.61 0.75
N LEU A 175 16.60 -6.84 0.34
CA LEU A 175 17.59 -7.70 -0.34
C LEU A 175 18.02 -7.12 -1.69
N GLU A 176 17.09 -6.59 -2.48
CA GLU A 176 17.40 -5.94 -3.75
C GLU A 176 18.26 -4.69 -3.58
N VAL A 177 18.00 -3.89 -2.54
CA VAL A 177 18.84 -2.72 -2.21
C VAL A 177 20.25 -3.18 -1.78
N ALA A 178 20.35 -4.22 -0.97
CA ALA A 178 21.63 -4.78 -0.56
C ALA A 178 22.44 -5.33 -1.76
N ASP A 179 21.79 -6.06 -2.67
CA ASP A 179 22.41 -6.56 -3.91
C ASP A 179 22.87 -5.38 -4.79
N HIS A 180 22.03 -4.36 -4.95
CA HIS A 180 22.40 -3.16 -5.70
C HIS A 180 23.63 -2.48 -5.11
N TRP A 181 23.69 -2.28 -3.80
CA TRP A 181 24.83 -1.67 -3.14
C TRP A 181 26.10 -2.51 -3.26
N SER A 182 25.97 -3.85 -3.15
CA SER A 182 27.13 -4.75 -3.28
C SER A 182 27.83 -4.61 -4.62
N ARG A 183 27.06 -4.35 -5.69
CA ARG A 183 27.59 -4.13 -7.05
C ARG A 183 28.25 -2.77 -7.27
N LEU A 184 27.87 -1.78 -6.43
CA LEU A 184 28.48 -0.45 -6.46
C LEU A 184 29.76 -0.37 -5.62
N TRP A 185 30.03 -1.36 -4.77
CA TRP A 185 31.22 -1.39 -3.93
C TRP A 185 32.44 -1.77 -4.77
N PRO A 186 33.53 -0.94 -4.77
CA PRO A 186 34.72 -1.30 -5.54
C PRO A 186 35.30 -2.59 -4.99
N THR A 187 35.42 -3.59 -5.84
CA THR A 187 36.25 -4.77 -5.54
C THR A 187 37.69 -4.32 -5.39
N ARG A 188 38.23 -4.46 -4.20
CA ARG A 188 39.66 -4.26 -3.93
C ARG A 188 40.49 -5.36 -4.59
#